data_ce6bd5945b493de0aea7fd9ca12859b1
#
_entry.id   ce6bd5945b493de0aea7fd9ca12859b1
#
_cell.length_a   1.000
_cell.length_b   1.000
_cell.length_c   1.000
_cell.angle_alpha   90.00
_cell.angle_beta   90.00
_cell.angle_gamma   90.00
#
_symmetry.space_group_name_H-M   'P 1'
#
loop_
_entity.id
_entity.type
_entity.pdbx_description
1 polymer ?
#
loop_
_entity_poly.entity_id
_entity_poly.type
_entity_poly.pdbx_seq_one_letter_code
_entity_poly.pdbx_strand_id
1 'polypeptide(L)'
;ICFEKINGSLVFYCFNLYVFNMIIELSDFFNNPSLLEIGPLKIQYYAVTWLVSAILIYFFLQQHKIIKEIGLSKNDVNDMVFMYGLFFGAMCGGRMGYMFFYGTEQLINDPLSLFYIWQGGLSFHGGLVGVIVALMVFCKKKNIAFLRLTDAVVLAMPIGLGIVRIGNFLNGELYGRPTNGEWGFIFPTDPFGLLRHPSQLYESLGEGLVLFVLLFLINSKTNIKGIVSSFF
;
A
#
# COMPACT_ATOMS: atom_id res chain seq x y z
N ILE A 1 -8.43 2.45 36.29
CA ILE A 1 -7.37 1.87 35.40
C ILE A 1 -6.68 0.83 36.27
N CYS A 2 -6.95 -0.46 36.04
CA CYS A 2 -6.24 -1.55 36.68
C CYS A 2 -5.32 -2.20 35.64
N PHE A 3 -4.06 -2.41 36.02
CA PHE A 3 -3.12 -3.19 35.23
C PHE A 3 -3.03 -4.60 35.82
N GLU A 4 -3.23 -5.60 35.04
CA GLU A 4 -3.00 -6.99 35.43
C GLU A 4 -2.11 -7.68 34.38
N LYS A 5 -1.14 -8.44 34.88
CA LYS A 5 -0.16 -9.14 34.04
C LYS A 5 -0.66 -10.58 33.85
N ILE A 6 -1.15 -10.89 32.66
CA ILE A 6 -1.58 -12.26 32.31
C ILE A 6 -0.63 -12.79 31.24
N ASN A 7 0.02 -13.92 31.53
CA ASN A 7 0.93 -14.63 30.62
C ASN A 7 2.05 -13.79 29.99
N GLY A 8 2.61 -12.86 30.80
CA GLY A 8 3.77 -12.05 30.35
C GLY A 8 3.40 -10.79 29.55
N SER A 9 2.15 -10.58 29.19
CA SER A 9 1.66 -9.42 28.47
C SER A 9 0.90 -8.47 29.41
N LEU A 10 1.18 -7.17 29.31
CA LEU A 10 0.46 -6.14 30.04
C LEU A 10 -0.83 -5.84 29.29
N VAL A 11 -1.97 -6.17 29.88
CA VAL A 11 -3.29 -5.98 29.27
C VAL A 11 -3.96 -4.76 29.88
N PHE A 12 -4.41 -3.82 29.05
CA PHE A 12 -5.17 -2.65 29.47
C PHE A 12 -6.62 -3.01 29.82
N TYR A 13 -7.02 -2.85 31.06
CA TYR A 13 -8.44 -2.84 31.45
C TYR A 13 -8.95 -1.40 31.44
N CYS A 14 -9.55 -0.98 30.36
CA CYS A 14 -10.43 0.19 30.37
C CYS A 14 -11.59 0.02 29.41
N PHE A 15 -12.77 0.08 29.98
CA PHE A 15 -14.07 0.25 29.35
C PHE A 15 -14.64 -0.90 28.49
N ASN A 16 -15.59 -1.60 29.09
CA ASN A 16 -16.60 -2.48 28.46
C ASN A 16 -16.11 -3.78 27.81
N LEU A 17 -16.78 -4.88 28.18
CA LEU A 17 -16.59 -6.25 27.64
C LEU A 17 -16.45 -6.31 26.10
N TYR A 18 -17.06 -5.39 25.38
CA TYR A 18 -16.98 -5.29 23.91
C TYR A 18 -15.59 -4.85 23.40
N VAL A 19 -14.92 -3.95 24.08
CA VAL A 19 -13.57 -3.49 23.70
C VAL A 19 -12.54 -4.55 24.02
N PHE A 20 -12.74 -5.31 25.10
CA PHE A 20 -11.85 -6.41 25.49
C PHE A 20 -11.90 -7.57 24.48
N ASN A 21 -13.08 -7.98 24.01
CA ASN A 21 -13.20 -8.97 22.95
C ASN A 21 -12.59 -8.50 21.63
N MET A 22 -12.72 -7.23 21.29
CA MET A 22 -12.11 -6.65 20.09
C MET A 22 -10.57 -6.59 20.18
N ILE A 23 -10.00 -6.37 21.38
CA ILE A 23 -8.54 -6.40 21.59
C ILE A 23 -7.99 -7.84 21.53
N ILE A 24 -8.73 -8.83 22.03
CA ILE A 24 -8.32 -10.25 21.95
C ILE A 24 -8.37 -10.73 20.49
N GLU A 25 -9.43 -10.40 19.75
CA GLU A 25 -9.53 -10.72 18.33
C GLU A 25 -8.43 -10.05 17.49
N LEU A 26 -8.08 -8.79 17.81
CA LEU A 26 -6.94 -8.11 17.19
C LEU A 26 -5.59 -8.77 17.53
N SER A 27 -5.40 -9.28 18.75
CA SER A 27 -4.15 -9.96 19.12
C SER A 27 -3.96 -11.27 18.35
N ASP A 28 -5.02 -12.04 18.16
CA ASP A 28 -4.99 -13.27 17.36
C ASP A 28 -4.71 -12.97 15.89
N PHE A 29 -5.24 -11.86 15.38
CA PHE A 29 -5.00 -11.39 14.04
C PHE A 29 -3.54 -10.99 13.81
N PHE A 30 -2.91 -10.28 14.75
CA PHE A 30 -1.49 -9.92 14.68
C PHE A 30 -0.55 -11.11 14.84
N ASN A 31 -0.95 -12.15 15.55
CA ASN A 31 -0.12 -13.35 15.75
C ASN A 31 -0.06 -14.25 14.50
N ASN A 32 -1.05 -14.18 13.61
CA ASN A 32 -1.07 -14.90 12.34
C ASN A 32 -1.50 -13.96 11.18
N PRO A 33 -0.57 -13.17 10.61
CA PRO A 33 -0.89 -12.19 9.56
C PRO A 33 -1.22 -12.84 8.20
N SER A 34 -1.38 -14.15 8.13
CA SER A 34 -1.75 -14.88 6.92
C SER A 34 -3.26 -15.10 6.83
N LEU A 35 -3.86 -14.65 5.71
CA LEU A 35 -5.27 -14.92 5.40
C LEU A 35 -5.49 -16.38 5.02
N LEU A 36 -4.54 -16.97 4.29
CA LEU A 36 -4.65 -18.33 3.77
C LEU A 36 -3.25 -18.94 3.65
N GLU A 37 -3.14 -20.19 4.12
CA GLU A 37 -1.92 -21.00 3.97
C GLU A 37 -2.24 -22.25 3.16
N ILE A 38 -1.64 -22.37 1.96
CA ILE A 38 -1.78 -23.55 1.09
C ILE A 38 -0.37 -24.11 0.84
N GLY A 39 0.03 -25.07 1.65
CA GLY A 39 1.37 -25.65 1.59
C GLY A 39 2.44 -24.57 1.82
N PRO A 40 3.41 -24.40 0.91
CA PRO A 40 4.44 -23.36 1.05
C PRO A 40 3.97 -21.94 0.75
N LEU A 41 2.77 -21.79 0.19
CA LEU A 41 2.22 -20.48 -0.19
C LEU A 41 1.45 -19.88 0.99
N LYS A 42 1.94 -18.75 1.51
CA LYS A 42 1.27 -17.95 2.54
C LYS A 42 0.79 -16.62 1.94
N ILE A 43 -0.54 -16.44 1.91
CA ILE A 43 -1.16 -15.20 1.46
C ILE A 43 -1.35 -14.30 2.69
N GLN A 44 -0.52 -13.28 2.81
CA GLN A 44 -0.58 -12.30 3.88
C GLN A 44 -1.68 -11.26 3.64
N TYR A 45 -2.25 -10.70 4.69
CA TYR A 45 -3.23 -9.60 4.60
C TYR A 45 -2.67 -8.41 3.82
N TYR A 46 -1.39 -8.10 3.96
CA TYR A 46 -0.72 -7.08 3.18
C TYR A 46 -0.85 -7.28 1.66
N ALA A 47 -0.66 -8.51 1.18
CA ALA A 47 -0.83 -8.82 -0.24
C ALA A 47 -2.29 -8.63 -0.70
N VAL A 48 -3.25 -8.96 0.17
CA VAL A 48 -4.68 -8.73 -0.10
C VAL A 48 -5.00 -7.24 -0.20
N THR A 49 -4.42 -6.40 0.68
CA THR A 49 -4.64 -4.95 0.61
C THR A 49 -4.08 -4.33 -0.67
N TRP A 50 -2.99 -4.83 -1.22
CA TRP A 50 -2.49 -4.43 -2.55
C TRP A 50 -3.49 -4.76 -3.66
N LEU A 51 -4.05 -5.97 -3.63
CA LEU A 51 -5.06 -6.38 -4.63
C LEU A 51 -6.35 -5.55 -4.51
N VAL A 52 -6.83 -5.35 -3.28
CA VAL A 52 -8.01 -4.50 -3.01
C VAL A 52 -7.75 -3.07 -3.47
N SER A 53 -6.57 -2.52 -3.21
CA SER A 53 -6.16 -1.19 -3.69
C SER A 53 -6.22 -1.09 -5.22
N ALA A 54 -5.64 -2.06 -5.92
CA ALA A 54 -5.65 -2.09 -7.38
C ALA A 54 -7.07 -2.18 -7.94
N ILE A 55 -7.94 -2.99 -7.35
CA ILE A 55 -9.36 -3.11 -7.75
C ILE A 55 -10.09 -1.78 -7.54
N LEU A 56 -9.93 -1.12 -6.40
CA LEU A 56 -10.60 0.15 -6.12
C LEU A 56 -10.08 1.28 -7.01
N ILE A 57 -8.76 1.34 -7.25
CA ILE A 57 -8.14 2.27 -8.22
C ILE A 57 -8.72 2.04 -9.61
N TYR A 58 -8.86 0.78 -10.05
CA TYR A 58 -9.45 0.44 -11.34
C TYR A 58 -10.88 0.95 -11.47
N PHE A 59 -11.76 0.69 -10.49
CA PHE A 59 -13.13 1.18 -10.51
C PHE A 59 -13.22 2.70 -10.46
N PHE A 60 -12.39 3.35 -9.65
CA PHE A 60 -12.32 4.81 -9.61
C PHE A 60 -11.92 5.39 -10.97
N LEU A 61 -10.86 4.88 -11.58
CA LEU A 61 -10.35 5.36 -12.85
C LEU A 61 -11.35 5.14 -14.00
N GLN A 62 -12.05 4.01 -14.03
CA GLN A 62 -13.08 3.77 -15.05
C GLN A 62 -14.17 4.84 -15.08
N GLN A 63 -14.53 5.39 -13.94
CA GLN A 63 -15.58 6.38 -13.83
C GLN A 63 -15.06 7.80 -13.94
N HIS A 64 -13.74 8.00 -13.82
CA HIS A 64 -13.14 9.32 -13.74
C HIS A 64 -13.24 10.08 -15.08
N LYS A 65 -13.59 11.37 -14.98
CA LYS A 65 -13.81 12.27 -16.14
C LYS A 65 -12.59 12.31 -17.08
N ILE A 66 -11.38 12.45 -16.54
CA ILE A 66 -10.15 12.51 -17.33
C ILE A 66 -9.96 11.26 -18.20
N ILE A 67 -10.21 10.07 -17.64
CA ILE A 67 -10.09 8.81 -18.36
C ILE A 67 -11.07 8.74 -19.56
N LYS A 68 -12.28 9.22 -19.36
CA LYS A 68 -13.30 9.31 -20.45
C LYS A 68 -12.89 10.35 -21.51
N GLU A 69 -12.37 11.50 -21.11
CA GLU A 69 -11.91 12.55 -22.01
C GLU A 69 -10.72 12.13 -22.87
N ILE A 70 -9.79 11.32 -22.36
CA ILE A 70 -8.66 10.78 -23.13
C ILE A 70 -9.03 9.54 -23.96
N GLY A 71 -10.28 9.11 -23.90
CA GLY A 71 -10.83 8.07 -24.77
C GLY A 71 -10.40 6.64 -24.41
N LEU A 72 -10.00 6.38 -23.16
CA LEU A 72 -9.62 5.03 -22.73
C LEU A 72 -10.87 4.16 -22.48
N SER A 73 -10.89 2.98 -23.10
CA SER A 73 -11.89 1.95 -22.86
C SER A 73 -11.70 1.28 -21.48
N LYS A 74 -12.69 0.51 -21.02
CA LYS A 74 -12.59 -0.29 -19.81
C LYS A 74 -11.42 -1.28 -19.86
N ASN A 75 -11.18 -1.88 -21.02
CA ASN A 75 -10.06 -2.81 -21.21
C ASN A 75 -8.71 -2.08 -21.13
N ASP A 76 -8.62 -0.86 -21.67
CA ASP A 76 -7.41 -0.05 -21.56
C ASP A 76 -7.10 0.31 -20.10
N VAL A 77 -8.12 0.64 -19.31
CA VAL A 77 -7.96 0.92 -17.87
C VAL A 77 -7.55 -0.36 -17.13
N ASN A 78 -8.12 -1.50 -17.48
CA ASN A 78 -7.71 -2.79 -16.91
C ASN A 78 -6.22 -3.06 -17.18
N ASP A 79 -5.80 -2.97 -18.44
CA ASP A 79 -4.40 -3.17 -18.83
C ASP A 79 -3.48 -2.17 -18.12
N MET A 80 -3.87 -0.90 -18.07
CA MET A 80 -3.12 0.15 -17.43
C MET A 80 -2.88 -0.13 -15.94
N VAL A 81 -3.91 -0.54 -15.20
CA VAL A 81 -3.81 -0.77 -13.74
C VAL A 81 -3.10 -2.08 -13.46
N PHE A 82 -3.54 -3.19 -14.03
CA PHE A 82 -3.05 -4.51 -13.63
C PHE A 82 -1.76 -4.92 -14.38
N MET A 83 -1.67 -4.67 -15.69
CA MET A 83 -0.48 -5.06 -16.44
C MET A 83 0.64 -4.02 -16.34
N TYR A 84 0.35 -2.75 -16.67
CA TYR A 84 1.38 -1.71 -16.66
C TYR A 84 1.70 -1.21 -15.27
N GLY A 85 0.69 -0.87 -14.46
CA GLY A 85 0.88 -0.34 -13.10
C GLY A 85 1.38 -1.41 -12.13
N LEU A 86 0.60 -2.47 -11.93
CA LEU A 86 0.89 -3.46 -10.90
C LEU A 86 1.99 -4.44 -11.33
N PHE A 87 1.83 -5.15 -12.45
CA PHE A 87 2.75 -6.20 -12.84
C PHE A 87 4.10 -5.65 -13.32
N PHE A 88 4.14 -4.91 -14.44
CA PHE A 88 5.40 -4.39 -14.98
C PHE A 88 5.98 -3.25 -14.14
N GLY A 89 5.13 -2.35 -13.65
CA GLY A 89 5.55 -1.20 -12.86
C GLY A 89 5.99 -1.60 -11.45
N ALA A 90 5.04 -1.85 -10.59
CA ALA A 90 5.31 -2.04 -9.17
C ALA A 90 6.07 -3.34 -8.88
N MET A 91 5.63 -4.47 -9.45
CA MET A 91 6.23 -5.77 -9.14
C MET A 91 7.57 -5.99 -9.85
N CYS A 92 7.63 -5.90 -11.18
CA CYS A 92 8.89 -6.08 -11.91
C CYS A 92 9.88 -4.95 -11.59
N GLY A 93 9.44 -3.68 -11.59
CA GLY A 93 10.28 -2.55 -11.23
C GLY A 93 10.79 -2.62 -9.80
N GLY A 94 9.93 -2.99 -8.85
CA GLY A 94 10.28 -3.18 -7.44
C GLY A 94 11.31 -4.29 -7.25
N ARG A 95 11.14 -5.43 -7.94
CA ARG A 95 12.09 -6.56 -7.89
C ARG A 95 13.42 -6.19 -8.52
N MET A 96 13.42 -5.59 -9.70
CA MET A 96 14.64 -5.12 -10.34
C MET A 96 15.40 -4.13 -9.44
N GLY A 97 14.70 -3.12 -8.91
CA GLY A 97 15.32 -2.15 -8.01
C GLY A 97 15.89 -2.81 -6.75
N TYR A 98 15.18 -3.79 -6.15
CA TYR A 98 15.72 -4.53 -5.02
C TYR A 98 16.99 -5.30 -5.38
N MET A 99 16.96 -6.08 -6.44
CA MET A 99 18.10 -6.91 -6.85
C MET A 99 19.33 -6.09 -7.24
N PHE A 100 19.13 -4.92 -7.88
CA PHE A 100 20.25 -4.05 -8.24
C PHE A 100 20.88 -3.33 -7.05
N PHE A 101 20.10 -2.94 -6.02
CA PHE A 101 20.62 -2.14 -4.92
C PHE A 101 20.91 -2.95 -3.65
N TYR A 102 20.19 -4.03 -3.40
CA TYR A 102 20.25 -4.80 -2.14
C TYR A 102 20.60 -6.28 -2.37
N GLY A 103 20.23 -6.85 -3.50
CA GLY A 103 20.44 -8.26 -3.82
C GLY A 103 21.54 -8.51 -4.85
N THR A 104 22.50 -7.61 -5.01
CA THR A 104 23.53 -7.67 -6.07
C THR A 104 24.36 -8.95 -6.00
N GLU A 105 24.77 -9.36 -4.81
CA GLU A 105 25.55 -10.59 -4.62
C GLU A 105 24.73 -11.83 -5.02
N GLN A 106 23.45 -11.87 -4.61
CA GLN A 106 22.54 -12.94 -5.02
C GLN A 106 22.32 -12.96 -6.54
N LEU A 107 22.18 -11.78 -7.17
CA LEU A 107 21.99 -11.65 -8.62
C LEU A 107 23.20 -12.12 -9.42
N ILE A 108 24.43 -11.86 -8.93
CA ILE A 108 25.67 -12.30 -9.57
C ILE A 108 25.83 -13.81 -9.47
N ASN A 109 25.56 -14.40 -8.29
CA ASN A 109 25.71 -15.83 -8.04
C ASN A 109 24.60 -16.66 -8.71
N ASP A 110 23.38 -16.14 -8.74
CA ASP A 110 22.21 -16.77 -9.36
C ASP A 110 21.38 -15.72 -10.10
N PRO A 111 21.61 -15.46 -11.40
CA PRO A 111 20.83 -14.50 -12.18
C PRO A 111 19.35 -14.80 -12.26
N LEU A 112 18.92 -16.08 -12.09
CA LEU A 112 17.51 -16.45 -12.07
C LEU A 112 16.81 -15.98 -10.81
N SER A 113 17.55 -15.66 -9.77
CA SER A 113 17.00 -15.10 -8.53
C SER A 113 16.20 -13.80 -8.75
N LEU A 114 16.42 -13.08 -9.84
CA LEU A 114 15.61 -11.94 -10.27
C LEU A 114 14.10 -12.30 -10.35
N PHE A 115 13.78 -13.52 -10.76
CA PHE A 115 12.42 -14.00 -10.97
C PHE A 115 11.78 -14.61 -9.71
N TYR A 116 12.56 -14.83 -8.63
CA TYR A 116 12.04 -15.46 -7.40
C TYR A 116 11.31 -14.45 -6.52
N ILE A 117 10.24 -13.86 -7.06
CA ILE A 117 9.43 -12.84 -6.36
C ILE A 117 8.80 -13.35 -5.07
N TRP A 118 8.57 -14.66 -4.96
CA TRP A 118 8.03 -15.32 -3.76
C TRP A 118 9.00 -15.33 -2.57
N GLN A 119 10.28 -15.06 -2.79
CA GLN A 119 11.28 -14.90 -1.72
C GLN A 119 11.23 -13.52 -1.06
N GLY A 120 10.36 -12.63 -1.55
CA GLY A 120 10.28 -11.25 -1.09
C GLY A 120 11.35 -10.36 -1.74
N GLY A 121 11.58 -9.20 -1.13
CA GLY A 121 12.54 -8.21 -1.64
C GLY A 121 11.99 -7.41 -2.82
N LEU A 122 11.24 -6.35 -2.49
CA LEU A 122 10.77 -5.32 -3.42
C LEU A 122 11.25 -3.95 -2.94
N SER A 123 11.82 -3.17 -3.86
CA SER A 123 12.23 -1.79 -3.60
C SER A 123 11.08 -0.83 -3.94
N PHE A 124 10.70 0.02 -3.00
CA PHE A 124 9.71 1.07 -3.25
C PHE A 124 10.14 2.00 -4.40
N HIS A 125 11.39 2.47 -4.39
CA HIS A 125 11.91 3.35 -5.44
C HIS A 125 11.95 2.65 -6.80
N GLY A 126 12.35 1.37 -6.82
CA GLY A 126 12.31 0.57 -8.05
C GLY A 126 10.89 0.42 -8.60
N GLY A 127 9.92 0.17 -7.73
CA GLY A 127 8.51 0.12 -8.10
C GLY A 127 7.99 1.45 -8.64
N LEU A 128 8.29 2.56 -7.98
CA LEU A 128 7.89 3.89 -8.42
C LEU A 128 8.44 4.23 -9.82
N VAL A 129 9.74 4.05 -10.03
CA VAL A 129 10.36 4.26 -11.34
C VAL A 129 9.75 3.32 -12.38
N GLY A 130 9.54 2.04 -12.01
CA GLY A 130 8.91 1.04 -12.87
C GLY A 130 7.51 1.47 -13.32
N VAL A 131 6.67 1.96 -12.41
CA VAL A 131 5.32 2.47 -12.72
C VAL A 131 5.39 3.66 -13.66
N ILE A 132 6.28 4.63 -13.40
CA ILE A 132 6.45 5.80 -14.29
C ILE A 132 6.83 5.35 -15.71
N VAL A 133 7.82 4.47 -15.83
CA VAL A 133 8.27 3.95 -17.14
C VAL A 133 7.15 3.17 -17.83
N ALA A 134 6.46 2.27 -17.11
CA ALA A 134 5.37 1.49 -17.65
C ALA A 134 4.22 2.37 -18.17
N LEU A 135 3.84 3.41 -17.41
CA LEU A 135 2.83 4.37 -17.83
C LEU A 135 3.27 5.22 -19.02
N MET A 136 4.56 5.58 -19.12
CA MET A 136 5.10 6.25 -20.31
C MET A 136 4.98 5.37 -21.56
N VAL A 137 5.31 4.07 -21.44
CA VAL A 137 5.16 3.09 -22.54
C VAL A 137 3.69 2.93 -22.91
N PHE A 138 2.80 2.82 -21.93
CA PHE A 138 1.35 2.75 -22.17
C PHE A 138 0.85 3.99 -22.91
N CYS A 139 1.22 5.20 -22.46
CA CYS A 139 0.84 6.46 -23.10
C CYS A 139 1.32 6.54 -24.55
N LYS A 140 2.57 6.13 -24.80
CA LYS A 140 3.11 6.07 -26.17
C LYS A 140 2.33 5.09 -27.04
N LYS A 141 2.01 3.91 -26.52
CA LYS A 141 1.21 2.88 -27.26
C LYS A 141 -0.18 3.36 -27.58
N LYS A 142 -0.82 4.11 -26.67
CA LYS A 142 -2.20 4.63 -26.85
C LYS A 142 -2.26 6.03 -27.47
N ASN A 143 -1.12 6.65 -27.74
CA ASN A 143 -1.00 8.00 -28.27
C ASN A 143 -1.74 9.05 -27.43
N ILE A 144 -1.57 8.98 -26.10
CA ILE A 144 -2.16 9.90 -25.14
C ILE A 144 -1.10 10.71 -24.40
N ALA A 145 -1.49 11.91 -23.95
CA ALA A 145 -0.59 12.79 -23.21
C ALA A 145 -0.30 12.23 -21.82
N PHE A 146 0.99 11.99 -21.51
CA PHE A 146 1.43 11.43 -20.22
C PHE A 146 0.95 12.26 -19.03
N LEU A 147 1.15 13.59 -19.04
CA LEU A 147 0.74 14.47 -17.95
C LEU A 147 -0.78 14.46 -17.70
N ARG A 148 -1.59 14.22 -18.75
CA ARG A 148 -3.03 14.12 -18.57
C ARG A 148 -3.44 12.78 -17.92
N LEU A 149 -2.73 11.70 -18.26
CA LEU A 149 -2.94 10.42 -17.61
C LEU A 149 -2.49 10.46 -16.14
N THR A 150 -1.31 11.05 -15.88
CA THR A 150 -0.78 11.14 -14.50
C THR A 150 -1.70 11.92 -13.57
N ASP A 151 -2.40 12.95 -14.04
CA ASP A 151 -3.40 13.67 -13.24
C ASP A 151 -4.53 12.73 -12.75
N ALA A 152 -5.00 11.81 -13.60
CA ALA A 152 -6.00 10.83 -13.20
C ALA A 152 -5.44 9.76 -12.25
N VAL A 153 -4.22 9.27 -12.53
CA VAL A 153 -3.56 8.23 -11.72
C VAL A 153 -3.27 8.76 -10.33
N VAL A 154 -2.71 9.98 -10.23
CA VAL A 154 -2.36 10.62 -8.95
C VAL A 154 -3.59 10.86 -8.07
N LEU A 155 -4.75 11.18 -8.66
CA LEU A 155 -6.01 11.25 -7.91
C LEU A 155 -6.43 9.91 -7.30
N ALA A 156 -6.08 8.80 -7.93
CA ALA A 156 -6.40 7.46 -7.44
C ALA A 156 -5.37 6.92 -6.43
N MET A 157 -4.12 7.44 -6.46
CA MET A 157 -3.02 6.94 -5.60
C MET A 157 -3.34 6.98 -4.09
N PRO A 158 -3.94 8.05 -3.54
CA PRO A 158 -4.27 8.08 -2.11
C PRO A 158 -5.18 6.95 -1.66
N ILE A 159 -6.09 6.48 -2.53
CA ILE A 159 -6.94 5.32 -2.24
C ILE A 159 -6.06 4.10 -1.94
N GLY A 160 -5.08 3.85 -2.80
CA GLY A 160 -4.13 2.75 -2.65
C GLY A 160 -3.26 2.91 -1.40
N LEU A 161 -2.67 4.10 -1.21
CA LEU A 161 -1.82 4.39 -0.06
C LEU A 161 -2.57 4.15 1.25
N GLY A 162 -3.77 4.71 1.41
CA GLY A 162 -4.57 4.53 2.62
C GLY A 162 -4.84 3.06 2.95
N ILE A 163 -5.20 2.25 1.95
CA ILE A 163 -5.51 0.83 2.13
C ILE A 163 -4.25 0.03 2.47
N VAL A 164 -3.13 0.30 1.79
CA VAL A 164 -1.86 -0.39 2.06
C VAL A 164 -1.37 -0.07 3.47
N ARG A 165 -1.56 1.16 3.99
CA ARG A 165 -1.24 1.50 5.39
C ARG A 165 -2.09 0.70 6.38
N ILE A 166 -3.37 0.45 6.08
CA ILE A 166 -4.17 -0.48 6.88
C ILE A 166 -3.57 -1.89 6.82
N GLY A 167 -3.09 -2.34 5.66
CA GLY A 167 -2.38 -3.62 5.52
C GLY A 167 -1.12 -3.69 6.40
N ASN A 168 -0.31 -2.63 6.45
CA ASN A 168 0.85 -2.56 7.33
C ASN A 168 0.44 -2.65 8.82
N PHE A 169 -0.65 -2.00 9.20
CA PHE A 169 -1.20 -2.11 10.56
C PHE A 169 -1.61 -3.55 10.88
N LEU A 170 -2.33 -4.21 9.98
CA LEU A 170 -2.78 -5.59 10.16
C LEU A 170 -1.61 -6.59 10.23
N ASN A 171 -0.52 -6.33 9.50
CA ASN A 171 0.71 -7.13 9.58
C ASN A 171 1.58 -6.77 10.81
N GLY A 172 1.23 -5.74 11.57
CA GLY A 172 2.01 -5.29 12.71
C GLY A 172 3.38 -4.70 12.34
N GLU A 173 3.52 -4.13 11.15
CA GLU A 173 4.78 -3.59 10.65
C GLU A 173 4.72 -2.07 10.47
N LEU A 174 5.88 -1.40 10.41
CA LEU A 174 6.00 0.05 10.24
C LEU A 174 5.27 0.87 11.32
N TYR A 175 5.21 0.36 12.55
CA TYR A 175 4.63 1.05 13.69
C TYR A 175 5.48 2.28 14.09
N GLY A 176 4.84 3.21 14.80
CA GLY A 176 5.44 4.45 15.21
C GLY A 176 6.37 4.35 16.44
N ARG A 177 6.80 5.52 16.89
CA ARG A 177 7.63 5.64 18.09
C ARG A 177 6.91 5.14 19.35
N PRO A 178 7.65 4.74 20.40
CA PRO A 178 7.07 4.43 21.69
C PRO A 178 6.27 5.62 22.25
N THR A 179 5.20 5.33 22.96
CA THR A 179 4.38 6.34 23.63
C THR A 179 4.29 6.04 25.12
N ASN A 180 4.35 7.09 25.95
CA ASN A 180 4.07 7.00 27.38
C ASN A 180 2.62 7.43 27.67
N GLY A 181 1.83 7.68 26.64
CA GLY A 181 0.43 8.13 26.74
C GLY A 181 -0.55 7.00 26.99
N GLU A 182 -1.82 7.36 27.05
CA GLU A 182 -2.94 6.43 27.24
C GLU A 182 -3.36 5.74 25.93
N TRP A 183 -2.77 6.15 24.80
CA TRP A 183 -3.11 5.68 23.47
C TRP A 183 -1.94 5.02 22.77
N GLY A 184 -2.14 3.79 22.32
CA GLY A 184 -1.14 3.04 21.56
C GLY A 184 -1.52 1.57 21.40
N PHE A 185 -0.68 0.84 20.66
CA PHE A 185 -0.80 -0.61 20.46
C PHE A 185 0.52 -1.30 20.78
N ILE A 186 0.44 -2.51 21.31
CA ILE A 186 1.60 -3.40 21.46
C ILE A 186 1.58 -4.31 20.23
N PHE A 187 2.58 -4.15 19.37
CA PHE A 187 2.70 -4.95 18.15
C PHE A 187 3.52 -6.21 18.45
N PRO A 188 3.05 -7.42 18.08
CA PRO A 188 3.79 -8.66 18.31
C PRO A 188 5.15 -8.70 17.60
N THR A 189 5.30 -7.94 16.53
CA THR A 189 6.54 -7.80 15.75
C THR A 189 7.56 -6.86 16.40
N ASP A 190 7.16 -6.09 17.43
CA ASP A 190 8.08 -5.25 18.19
C ASP A 190 8.90 -6.11 19.18
N PRO A 191 10.24 -6.23 18.98
CA PRO A 191 11.09 -7.05 19.84
C PRO A 191 11.15 -6.53 21.29
N PHE A 192 10.75 -5.28 21.53
CA PHE A 192 10.75 -4.66 22.85
C PHE A 192 9.39 -4.72 23.55
N GLY A 193 8.33 -5.10 22.84
CA GLY A 193 6.96 -5.19 23.38
C GLY A 193 6.45 -3.85 23.94
N LEU A 194 6.87 -2.73 23.36
CA LEU A 194 6.53 -1.40 23.85
C LEU A 194 5.17 -0.95 23.32
N LEU A 195 4.50 -0.09 24.10
CA LEU A 195 3.32 0.63 23.63
C LEU A 195 3.75 1.66 22.58
N ARG A 196 3.24 1.53 21.36
CA ARG A 196 3.63 2.37 20.21
C ARG A 196 2.45 3.06 19.55
N HIS A 197 2.72 4.21 18.97
CA HIS A 197 1.71 4.88 18.13
C HIS A 197 1.42 4.05 16.88
N PRO A 198 0.14 3.87 16.50
CA PRO A 198 -0.24 3.24 15.25
C PRO A 198 -0.05 4.23 14.08
N SER A 199 1.21 4.53 13.73
CA SER A 199 1.54 5.50 12.67
C SER A 199 0.90 5.14 11.34
N GLN A 200 0.73 3.84 11.07
CA GLN A 200 0.06 3.34 9.87
C GLN A 200 -1.37 3.89 9.74
N LEU A 201 -2.13 3.96 10.85
CA LEU A 201 -3.49 4.52 10.84
C LEU A 201 -3.47 6.03 10.64
N TYR A 202 -2.50 6.74 11.21
CA TYR A 202 -2.33 8.18 10.98
C TYR A 202 -1.96 8.47 9.53
N GLU A 203 -1.07 7.67 8.96
CA GLU A 203 -0.65 7.74 7.56
C GLU A 203 -1.81 7.38 6.63
N SER A 204 -2.60 6.35 6.95
CA SER A 204 -3.82 6.00 6.19
C SER A 204 -4.81 7.17 6.14
N LEU A 205 -5.00 7.87 7.25
CA LEU A 205 -5.86 9.06 7.29
C LEU A 205 -5.25 10.23 6.50
N GLY A 206 -3.95 10.52 6.70
CA GLY A 206 -3.26 11.66 6.09
C GLY A 206 -3.00 11.47 4.60
N GLU A 207 -2.27 10.40 4.24
CA GLU A 207 -1.88 10.08 2.86
C GLU A 207 -3.04 9.47 2.05
N GLY A 208 -4.00 8.83 2.72
CA GLY A 208 -5.20 8.28 2.11
C GLY A 208 -6.30 9.33 1.99
N LEU A 209 -7.05 9.56 3.06
CA LEU A 209 -8.27 10.37 3.01
C LEU A 209 -8.01 11.86 2.79
N VAL A 210 -7.13 12.48 3.61
CA VAL A 210 -6.90 13.93 3.55
C VAL A 210 -6.28 14.31 2.21
N LEU A 211 -5.25 13.60 1.77
CA LEU A 211 -4.61 13.84 0.48
C LEU A 211 -5.58 13.63 -0.69
N PHE A 212 -6.43 12.58 -0.65
CA PHE A 212 -7.46 12.37 -1.66
C PHE A 212 -8.41 13.57 -1.79
N VAL A 213 -8.92 14.06 -0.66
CA VAL A 213 -9.83 15.21 -0.64
C VAL A 213 -9.13 16.45 -1.20
N LEU A 214 -7.89 16.73 -0.80
CA LEU A 214 -7.12 17.88 -1.29
C LEU A 214 -6.90 17.83 -2.80
N LEU A 215 -6.42 16.71 -3.32
CA LEU A 215 -6.19 16.53 -4.76
C LEU A 215 -7.50 16.59 -5.55
N PHE A 216 -8.59 16.02 -5.01
CA PHE A 216 -9.91 16.11 -5.64
C PHE A 216 -10.42 17.54 -5.73
N LEU A 217 -10.23 18.35 -4.68
CA LEU A 217 -10.58 19.76 -4.67
C LEU A 217 -9.74 20.57 -5.67
N ILE A 218 -8.44 20.30 -5.78
CA ILE A 218 -7.56 20.92 -6.77
C ILE A 218 -8.04 20.57 -8.18
N ASN A 219 -8.28 19.27 -8.44
CA ASN A 219 -8.75 18.81 -9.75
C ASN A 219 -10.10 19.45 -10.15
N SER A 220 -11.00 19.68 -9.18
CA SER A 220 -12.30 20.31 -9.44
C SER A 220 -12.21 21.77 -9.83
N LYS A 221 -11.12 22.46 -9.44
CA LYS A 221 -10.90 23.90 -9.66
C LYS A 221 -10.01 24.23 -10.85
N THR A 222 -9.37 23.23 -11.47
CA THR A 222 -8.42 23.45 -12.55
C THR A 222 -8.61 22.48 -13.71
N ASN A 223 -8.35 22.99 -14.93
CA ASN A 223 -8.30 22.17 -16.15
C ASN A 223 -6.89 22.13 -16.76
N ILE A 224 -5.88 22.64 -16.05
CA ILE A 224 -4.50 22.66 -16.53
C ILE A 224 -3.92 21.26 -16.43
N LYS A 225 -3.42 20.74 -17.55
CA LYS A 225 -2.81 19.39 -17.63
C LYS A 225 -1.53 19.34 -16.81
N GLY A 226 -1.38 18.32 -15.99
CA GLY A 226 -0.21 18.09 -15.15
C GLY A 226 -0.22 18.87 -13.83
N ILE A 227 -1.25 19.70 -13.56
CA ILE A 227 -1.26 20.48 -12.32
C ILE A 227 -1.54 19.58 -11.09
N VAL A 228 -2.44 18.64 -11.21
CA VAL A 228 -2.74 17.74 -10.09
C VAL A 228 -1.53 16.87 -9.74
N SER A 229 -0.85 16.35 -10.76
CA SER A 229 0.36 15.54 -10.57
C SER A 229 1.55 16.35 -10.04
N SER A 230 1.54 17.68 -10.15
CA SER A 230 2.59 18.54 -9.57
C SER A 230 2.41 18.79 -8.08
N PHE A 231 1.23 18.52 -7.51
CA PHE A 231 0.95 18.63 -6.07
C PHE A 231 1.11 17.31 -5.31
N PHE A 232 1.24 16.20 -6.01
CA PHE A 232 1.52 14.87 -5.43
C PHE A 232 3.02 14.65 -5.30
#